data_3708b0093b81781fa825a0b2dfec71ac
#
_entry.id   3708b0093b81781fa825a0b2dfec71ac
#
_cell.length_a   1.000
_cell.length_b   1.000
_cell.length_c   1.000
_cell.angle_alpha   90.00
_cell.angle_beta   90.00
_cell.angle_gamma   90.00
#
_symmetry.space_group_name_H-M   'P 1'
#
loop_
_entity.id
_entity.type
_entity.pdbx_description
1 polymer ?
#
loop_
_entity_poly.entity_id
_entity_poly.type
_entity_poly.pdbx_seq_one_letter_code
_entity_poly.pdbx_strand_id
1 'polypeptide(L)'
;MDSLVSTDWLAGHLGEEGLVVLDASAHLPDAGRDPRAEFEAAHIPGARFLDLPTLVDPGSHVPSAVPTGEQFAARMEALGVNTGDRLVIYDDSGVKTSARAWFIARLHGAEAAILDGGLSKWRAEGRPLEHGMPEMARGSFEASRGAGTVRLKAEMLANLGKKREQVVDARGRARFTGEEEEFRPGLAAGHIPGSRNLPFGLLLSDDGTFRDAKDLRRAFGEAGVDLDKPVVTTCGSGVTAAVLLFALDRLGKRDVALYDGSWSEWGADPGTPKETGPAD
;
A
#
# COMPACT_ATOMS: atom_id res chain seq x y z
N MET A 1 -18.59 -2.92 3.29
CA MET A 1 -17.73 -3.27 4.48
C MET A 1 -16.90 -2.04 4.85
N ASP A 2 -16.53 -1.83 6.13
CA ASP A 2 -15.55 -0.77 6.48
C ASP A 2 -14.21 -1.11 5.82
N SER A 3 -13.42 -0.08 5.42
CA SER A 3 -12.11 -0.28 4.78
C SER A 3 -11.05 -0.83 5.74
N LEU A 4 -11.27 -0.79 7.06
CA LEU A 4 -10.41 -1.36 8.10
C LEU A 4 -11.27 -2.26 8.99
N VAL A 5 -10.92 -3.54 9.11
CA VAL A 5 -11.63 -4.51 9.94
C VAL A 5 -10.74 -5.06 11.05
N SER A 6 -11.32 -5.32 12.22
CA SER A 6 -10.58 -5.91 13.35
C SER A 6 -10.39 -7.41 13.17
N THR A 7 -9.48 -7.98 13.96
CA THR A 7 -9.28 -9.43 14.06
C THR A 7 -10.52 -10.15 14.59
N ASP A 8 -11.28 -9.52 15.52
CA ASP A 8 -12.56 -10.05 16.02
C ASP A 8 -13.61 -10.10 14.91
N TRP A 9 -13.70 -9.02 14.12
CA TRP A 9 -14.64 -8.99 12.99
C TRP A 9 -14.31 -10.10 12.00
N LEU A 10 -13.05 -10.24 11.58
CA LEU A 10 -12.67 -11.28 10.63
C LEU A 10 -12.90 -12.69 11.20
N ALA A 11 -12.57 -12.93 12.46
CA ALA A 11 -12.80 -14.23 13.09
C ALA A 11 -14.29 -14.64 13.08
N GLY A 12 -15.21 -13.69 13.23
CA GLY A 12 -16.64 -13.93 13.16
C GLY A 12 -17.21 -14.11 11.75
N HIS A 13 -16.42 -13.80 10.71
CA HIS A 13 -16.87 -13.82 9.31
C HIS A 13 -16.06 -14.79 8.43
N LEU A 14 -15.09 -15.53 9.01
CA LEU A 14 -14.34 -16.54 8.26
C LEU A 14 -15.28 -17.61 7.68
N GLY A 15 -15.09 -17.93 6.40
CA GLY A 15 -15.90 -18.92 5.69
C GLY A 15 -17.26 -18.40 5.19
N GLU A 16 -17.58 -17.11 5.36
CA GLU A 16 -18.75 -16.52 4.72
C GLU A 16 -18.63 -16.56 3.19
N GLU A 17 -19.71 -16.90 2.52
CA GLU A 17 -19.79 -16.84 1.06
C GLU A 17 -19.56 -15.40 0.58
N GLY A 18 -18.74 -15.24 -0.45
CA GLY A 18 -18.39 -13.93 -0.99
C GLY A 18 -17.43 -13.11 -0.12
N LEU A 19 -16.80 -13.71 0.91
CA LEU A 19 -15.69 -13.12 1.64
C LEU A 19 -14.39 -13.88 1.34
N VAL A 20 -13.41 -13.18 0.80
CA VAL A 20 -12.09 -13.74 0.47
C VAL A 20 -11.01 -13.07 1.28
N VAL A 21 -10.20 -13.86 1.97
CA VAL A 21 -9.04 -13.38 2.72
C VAL A 21 -7.78 -13.53 1.88
N LEU A 22 -6.99 -12.45 1.76
CA LEU A 22 -5.76 -12.43 0.98
C LEU A 22 -4.57 -12.06 1.87
N ASP A 23 -3.54 -12.89 1.84
CA ASP A 23 -2.22 -12.56 2.38
C ASP A 23 -1.41 -11.85 1.30
N ALA A 24 -1.13 -10.58 1.49
CA ALA A 24 -0.33 -9.76 0.60
C ALA A 24 1.06 -9.46 1.18
N SER A 25 1.57 -10.32 2.03
CA SER A 25 2.90 -10.18 2.63
C SER A 25 3.98 -10.11 1.56
N ALA A 26 4.84 -9.11 1.68
CA ALA A 26 6.07 -8.99 0.91
C ALA A 26 7.12 -8.29 1.76
N HIS A 27 8.38 -8.64 1.58
CA HIS A 27 9.47 -8.13 2.39
C HIS A 27 10.46 -7.33 1.55
N LEU A 28 11.22 -6.45 2.20
CA LEU A 28 12.36 -5.80 1.56
C LEU A 28 13.42 -6.87 1.25
N PRO A 29 14.23 -6.68 0.18
CA PRO A 29 15.20 -7.69 -0.25
C PRO A 29 16.23 -8.09 0.82
N ASP A 30 16.54 -7.19 1.73
CA ASP A 30 17.49 -7.36 2.84
C ASP A 30 16.88 -7.98 4.11
N ALA A 31 15.57 -8.21 4.12
CA ALA A 31 14.89 -8.78 5.28
C ALA A 31 15.22 -10.26 5.53
N GLY A 32 15.76 -10.97 4.53
CA GLY A 32 16.09 -12.39 4.65
C GLY A 32 14.87 -13.29 4.89
N ARG A 33 13.67 -12.83 4.51
CA ARG A 33 12.38 -13.51 4.71
C ARG A 33 11.79 -13.94 3.37
N ASP A 34 11.11 -15.09 3.35
CA ASP A 34 10.37 -15.61 2.19
C ASP A 34 8.87 -15.60 2.50
N PRO A 35 8.08 -14.67 1.95
CA PRO A 35 6.67 -14.52 2.28
C PRO A 35 5.84 -15.73 1.85
N ARG A 36 6.25 -16.44 0.79
CA ARG A 36 5.55 -17.66 0.34
C ARG A 36 5.79 -18.81 1.30
N ALA A 37 7.04 -19.04 1.70
CA ALA A 37 7.38 -20.06 2.68
C ALA A 37 6.73 -19.77 4.05
N GLU A 38 6.66 -18.50 4.45
CA GLU A 38 5.98 -18.09 5.69
C GLU A 38 4.46 -18.32 5.63
N PHE A 39 3.83 -18.04 4.49
CA PHE A 39 2.41 -18.37 4.27
C PHE A 39 2.16 -19.89 4.33
N GLU A 40 2.99 -20.68 3.65
CA GLU A 40 2.90 -22.16 3.71
C GLU A 40 3.08 -22.69 5.13
N ALA A 41 3.93 -22.06 5.92
CA ALA A 41 4.15 -22.43 7.32
C ALA A 41 2.99 -22.05 8.24
N ALA A 42 2.37 -20.87 8.05
CA ALA A 42 1.21 -20.48 8.88
C ALA A 42 0.51 -19.24 8.31
N HIS A 43 -0.79 -19.34 8.06
CA HIS A 43 -1.64 -18.24 7.59
C HIS A 43 -3.02 -18.24 8.27
N ILE A 44 -3.81 -17.19 8.07
CA ILE A 44 -5.19 -17.10 8.56
C ILE A 44 -6.05 -18.13 7.82
N PRO A 45 -6.92 -18.89 8.52
CA PRO A 45 -7.73 -19.93 7.90
C PRO A 45 -8.48 -19.47 6.65
N GLY A 46 -8.37 -20.25 5.57
CA GLY A 46 -8.99 -19.95 4.27
C GLY A 46 -8.34 -18.81 3.50
N ALA A 47 -7.23 -18.22 3.96
CA ALA A 47 -6.50 -17.18 3.23
C ALA A 47 -5.85 -17.73 1.96
N ARG A 48 -5.64 -16.85 0.98
CA ARG A 48 -4.99 -17.13 -0.30
C ARG A 48 -3.77 -16.21 -0.44
N PHE A 49 -2.66 -16.76 -0.91
CA PHE A 49 -1.42 -15.98 -1.05
C PHE A 49 -1.44 -15.10 -2.30
N LEU A 50 -1.45 -13.78 -2.10
CA LEU A 50 -1.31 -12.79 -3.14
C LEU A 50 0.14 -12.37 -3.27
N ASP A 51 0.86 -12.93 -4.23
CA ASP A 51 2.24 -12.53 -4.55
C ASP A 51 2.26 -11.09 -5.08
N LEU A 52 2.30 -10.14 -4.16
CA LEU A 52 2.22 -8.71 -4.44
C LEU A 52 3.39 -8.20 -5.32
N PRO A 53 4.66 -8.61 -5.11
CA PRO A 53 5.76 -8.21 -5.98
C PRO A 53 5.56 -8.53 -7.47
N THR A 54 4.79 -9.55 -7.79
CA THR A 54 4.48 -9.93 -9.18
C THR A 54 3.16 -9.34 -9.69
N LEU A 55 2.41 -8.63 -8.84
CA LEU A 55 1.19 -7.93 -9.23
C LEU A 55 1.53 -6.51 -9.73
N VAL A 56 2.22 -6.46 -10.84
CA VAL A 56 2.72 -5.23 -11.48
C VAL A 56 2.46 -5.28 -12.98
N ASP A 57 2.51 -4.13 -13.64
CA ASP A 57 2.48 -4.06 -15.11
C ASP A 57 3.89 -4.31 -15.70
N PRO A 58 4.16 -5.50 -16.27
CA PRO A 58 5.47 -5.80 -16.86
C PRO A 58 5.76 -4.99 -18.14
N GLY A 59 4.75 -4.34 -18.73
CA GLY A 59 4.92 -3.45 -19.88
C GLY A 59 5.36 -2.03 -19.49
N SER A 60 5.35 -1.71 -18.21
CA SER A 60 5.75 -0.39 -17.70
C SER A 60 7.25 -0.30 -17.47
N HIS A 61 7.82 0.90 -17.69
CA HIS A 61 9.20 1.22 -17.27
C HIS A 61 9.32 1.49 -15.76
N VAL A 62 8.21 1.66 -15.07
CA VAL A 62 8.16 1.84 -13.61
C VAL A 62 8.21 0.47 -12.93
N PRO A 63 9.23 0.18 -12.10
CA PRO A 63 9.44 -1.19 -11.57
C PRO A 63 8.29 -1.77 -10.76
N SER A 64 7.50 -0.93 -10.11
CA SER A 64 6.36 -1.34 -9.26
C SER A 64 5.05 -0.75 -9.76
N ALA A 65 4.94 -0.52 -11.10
CA ALA A 65 3.73 0.05 -11.68
C ALA A 65 2.49 -0.77 -11.30
N VAL A 66 1.38 -0.08 -11.01
CA VAL A 66 0.10 -0.77 -10.82
C VAL A 66 -0.25 -1.62 -12.04
N PRO A 67 -0.79 -2.83 -11.86
CA PRO A 67 -1.20 -3.67 -12.97
C PRO A 67 -2.32 -3.01 -13.79
N THR A 68 -2.46 -3.42 -15.03
CA THR A 68 -3.67 -3.11 -15.82
C THR A 68 -4.90 -3.82 -15.25
N GLY A 69 -6.10 -3.38 -15.63
CA GLY A 69 -7.33 -4.07 -15.21
C GLY A 69 -7.37 -5.54 -15.60
N GLU A 70 -6.87 -5.88 -16.79
CA GLU A 70 -6.81 -7.28 -17.27
C GLU A 70 -5.82 -8.13 -16.44
N GLN A 71 -4.64 -7.58 -16.11
CA GLN A 71 -3.65 -8.26 -15.29
C GLN A 71 -4.16 -8.47 -13.86
N PHE A 72 -4.85 -7.47 -13.29
CA PHE A 72 -5.49 -7.59 -11.98
C PHE A 72 -6.60 -8.65 -12.00
N ALA A 73 -7.51 -8.60 -12.99
CA ALA A 73 -8.60 -9.57 -13.12
C ALA A 73 -8.06 -11.01 -13.24
N ALA A 74 -7.06 -11.24 -14.09
CA ALA A 74 -6.43 -12.54 -14.24
C ALA A 74 -5.83 -13.06 -12.92
N ARG A 75 -5.23 -12.19 -12.11
CA ARG A 75 -4.70 -12.53 -10.79
C ARG A 75 -5.83 -12.88 -9.80
N MET A 76 -6.90 -12.10 -9.77
CA MET A 76 -8.06 -12.36 -8.90
C MET A 76 -8.74 -13.68 -9.28
N GLU A 77 -8.93 -13.95 -10.57
CA GLU A 77 -9.46 -15.24 -11.05
C GLU A 77 -8.56 -16.41 -10.63
N ALA A 78 -7.24 -16.28 -10.79
CA ALA A 78 -6.30 -17.32 -10.38
C ALA A 78 -6.33 -17.61 -8.86
N LEU A 79 -6.71 -16.60 -8.08
CA LEU A 79 -6.95 -16.72 -6.64
C LEU A 79 -8.40 -17.14 -6.31
N GLY A 80 -9.22 -17.49 -7.29
CA GLY A 80 -10.60 -17.94 -7.09
C GLY A 80 -11.56 -16.83 -6.66
N VAL A 81 -11.21 -15.55 -6.87
CA VAL A 81 -12.06 -14.39 -6.55
C VAL A 81 -13.06 -14.17 -7.67
N ASN A 82 -14.29 -13.86 -7.30
CA ASN A 82 -15.37 -13.50 -8.23
C ASN A 82 -15.71 -12.01 -8.13
N THR A 83 -16.30 -11.48 -9.21
CA THR A 83 -16.87 -10.13 -9.17
C THR A 83 -17.95 -10.05 -8.11
N GLY A 84 -17.82 -9.06 -7.22
CA GLY A 84 -18.72 -8.86 -6.08
C GLY A 84 -18.25 -9.48 -4.77
N ASP A 85 -17.21 -10.30 -4.79
CA ASP A 85 -16.57 -10.76 -3.54
C ASP A 85 -15.96 -9.58 -2.78
N ARG A 86 -16.05 -9.65 -1.45
CA ARG A 86 -15.42 -8.72 -0.50
C ARG A 86 -14.04 -9.24 -0.13
N LEU A 87 -13.02 -8.42 -0.26
CA LEU A 87 -11.65 -8.80 0.04
C LEU A 87 -11.23 -8.29 1.42
N VAL A 88 -10.73 -9.15 2.29
CA VAL A 88 -9.98 -8.75 3.49
C VAL A 88 -8.52 -9.06 3.24
N ILE A 89 -7.69 -8.02 3.24
CA ILE A 89 -6.28 -8.11 2.89
C ILE A 89 -5.45 -7.90 4.13
N TYR A 90 -4.52 -8.79 4.40
CA TYR A 90 -3.57 -8.64 5.49
C TYR A 90 -2.12 -8.82 5.02
N ASP A 91 -1.19 -8.49 5.88
CA ASP A 91 0.23 -8.79 5.72
C ASP A 91 0.90 -9.10 7.07
N ASP A 92 2.14 -9.60 6.99
CA ASP A 92 3.10 -9.70 8.10
C ASP A 92 4.38 -8.94 7.75
N SER A 93 4.25 -7.85 7.02
CA SER A 93 5.33 -7.05 6.47
C SER A 93 5.66 -5.82 7.33
N GLY A 94 6.95 -5.55 7.53
CA GLY A 94 7.40 -4.32 8.18
C GLY A 94 7.08 -3.04 7.40
N VAL A 95 6.72 -3.15 6.11
CA VAL A 95 6.37 -2.01 5.24
C VAL A 95 4.88 -1.95 4.89
N LYS A 96 4.04 -2.75 5.56
CA LYS A 96 2.58 -2.74 5.44
C LYS A 96 2.08 -2.86 4.00
N THR A 97 2.44 -3.97 3.39
CA THR A 97 2.14 -4.24 1.97
C THR A 97 0.66 -4.45 1.67
N SER A 98 -0.15 -4.81 2.68
CA SER A 98 -1.61 -4.86 2.58
C SER A 98 -2.23 -3.55 2.09
N ALA A 99 -1.65 -2.40 2.46
CA ALA A 99 -2.12 -1.10 2.01
C ALA A 99 -1.95 -0.92 0.48
N ARG A 100 -0.83 -1.42 -0.08
CA ARG A 100 -0.61 -1.40 -1.53
C ARG A 100 -1.59 -2.33 -2.26
N ALA A 101 -1.79 -3.54 -1.75
CA ALA A 101 -2.74 -4.49 -2.31
C ALA A 101 -4.18 -3.95 -2.25
N TRP A 102 -4.57 -3.32 -1.14
CA TRP A 102 -5.86 -2.65 -0.98
C TRP A 102 -6.04 -1.51 -2.00
N PHE A 103 -5.01 -0.67 -2.20
CA PHE A 103 -5.07 0.41 -3.19
C PHE A 103 -5.28 -0.15 -4.60
N ILE A 104 -4.53 -1.18 -5.00
CA ILE A 104 -4.68 -1.83 -6.31
C ILE A 104 -6.07 -2.44 -6.47
N ALA A 105 -6.58 -3.15 -5.45
CA ALA A 105 -7.91 -3.73 -5.47
C ALA A 105 -8.99 -2.65 -5.67
N ARG A 106 -8.92 -1.56 -4.90
CA ARG A 106 -9.84 -0.42 -5.01
C ARG A 106 -9.73 0.30 -6.36
N LEU A 107 -8.53 0.43 -6.91
CA LEU A 107 -8.30 1.02 -8.23
C LEU A 107 -9.04 0.26 -9.33
N HIS A 108 -9.16 -1.05 -9.20
CA HIS A 108 -9.79 -1.96 -10.16
C HIS A 108 -11.21 -2.40 -9.78
N GLY A 109 -11.85 -1.68 -8.85
CA GLY A 109 -13.28 -1.81 -8.55
C GLY A 109 -13.64 -2.92 -7.55
N ALA A 110 -12.66 -3.59 -6.92
CA ALA A 110 -12.94 -4.55 -5.87
C ALA A 110 -13.33 -3.85 -4.56
N GLU A 111 -14.27 -4.41 -3.82
CA GLU A 111 -14.54 -4.04 -2.44
C GLU A 111 -13.47 -4.67 -1.54
N ALA A 112 -12.65 -3.84 -0.90
CA ALA A 112 -11.51 -4.31 -0.12
C ALA A 112 -11.38 -3.59 1.21
N ALA A 113 -10.97 -4.35 2.23
CA ALA A 113 -10.59 -3.87 3.56
C ALA A 113 -9.20 -4.38 3.94
N ILE A 114 -8.54 -3.68 4.85
CA ILE A 114 -7.31 -4.14 5.51
C ILE A 114 -7.66 -4.75 6.86
N LEU A 115 -7.04 -5.88 7.21
CA LEU A 115 -7.08 -6.43 8.56
C LEU A 115 -6.14 -5.63 9.46
N ASP A 116 -6.70 -4.96 10.45
CA ASP A 116 -5.96 -4.10 11.37
C ASP A 116 -4.99 -4.90 12.25
N GLY A 117 -3.71 -4.54 12.22
CA GLY A 117 -2.63 -5.27 12.89
C GLY A 117 -2.11 -6.52 12.15
N GLY A 118 -2.79 -6.96 11.07
CA GLY A 118 -2.36 -8.05 10.20
C GLY A 118 -2.17 -9.40 10.91
N LEU A 119 -1.30 -10.25 10.33
CA LEU A 119 -1.04 -11.60 10.86
C LEU A 119 -0.34 -11.57 12.23
N SER A 120 0.53 -10.59 12.47
CA SER A 120 1.22 -10.46 13.76
C SER A 120 0.23 -10.30 14.92
N LYS A 121 -0.79 -9.43 14.78
CA LYS A 121 -1.84 -9.25 15.79
C LYS A 121 -2.71 -10.49 15.92
N TRP A 122 -3.11 -11.10 14.80
CA TRP A 122 -3.88 -12.35 14.78
C TRP A 122 -3.19 -13.47 15.60
N ARG A 123 -1.87 -13.63 15.40
CA ARG A 123 -1.04 -14.58 16.16
C ARG A 123 -0.93 -14.22 17.63
N ALA A 124 -0.70 -12.94 17.96
CA ALA A 124 -0.56 -12.48 19.34
C ALA A 124 -1.83 -12.69 20.17
N GLU A 125 -3.01 -12.72 19.51
CA GLU A 125 -4.30 -13.04 20.13
C GLU A 125 -4.57 -14.56 20.25
N GLY A 126 -3.63 -15.41 19.82
CA GLY A 126 -3.77 -16.87 19.90
C GLY A 126 -4.85 -17.44 18.98
N ARG A 127 -5.18 -16.74 17.90
CA ARG A 127 -6.20 -17.17 16.95
C ARG A 127 -5.73 -18.33 16.08
N PRO A 128 -6.66 -19.14 15.52
CA PRO A 128 -6.32 -20.31 14.71
C PRO A 128 -5.52 -19.94 13.47
N LEU A 129 -4.63 -20.84 13.07
CA LEU A 129 -3.84 -20.76 11.85
C LEU A 129 -4.01 -22.03 11.03
N GLU A 130 -3.90 -21.92 9.72
CA GLU A 130 -3.77 -23.02 8.77
C GLU A 130 -2.36 -23.11 8.22
N HIS A 131 -2.03 -24.23 7.56
CA HIS A 131 -0.73 -24.57 7.01
C HIS A 131 -0.89 -25.10 5.58
N GLY A 132 0.15 -24.95 4.76
CA GLY A 132 0.16 -25.42 3.38
C GLY A 132 -0.40 -24.41 2.39
N MET A 133 -0.44 -24.78 1.11
CA MET A 133 -1.04 -23.95 0.06
C MET A 133 -2.45 -24.45 -0.22
N PRO A 134 -3.49 -23.59 -0.12
CA PRO A 134 -4.85 -24.02 -0.44
C PRO A 134 -5.02 -24.30 -1.92
N GLU A 135 -5.76 -25.36 -2.27
CA GLU A 135 -6.25 -25.59 -3.63
C GLU A 135 -7.50 -24.75 -3.86
N MET A 136 -7.54 -24.05 -4.99
CA MET A 136 -8.65 -23.16 -5.33
C MET A 136 -9.15 -23.42 -6.75
N ALA A 137 -10.46 -23.45 -6.91
CA ALA A 137 -11.07 -23.33 -8.24
C ALA A 137 -10.85 -21.91 -8.76
N ARG A 138 -10.65 -21.78 -10.08
CA ARG A 138 -10.55 -20.48 -10.72
C ARG A 138 -11.85 -19.70 -10.55
N GLY A 139 -11.75 -18.43 -10.19
CA GLY A 139 -12.87 -17.50 -10.09
C GLY A 139 -13.23 -16.85 -11.44
N SER A 140 -14.15 -15.90 -11.37
CA SER A 140 -14.56 -15.06 -12.48
C SER A 140 -14.63 -13.60 -12.01
N PHE A 141 -13.66 -12.79 -12.40
CA PHE A 141 -13.53 -11.41 -11.95
C PHE A 141 -13.45 -10.44 -13.12
N GLU A 142 -14.29 -9.43 -13.10
CA GLU A 142 -14.26 -8.32 -14.05
C GLU A 142 -13.72 -7.06 -13.36
N ALA A 143 -12.57 -6.56 -13.83
CA ALA A 143 -12.04 -5.29 -13.36
C ALA A 143 -12.87 -4.13 -13.91
N SER A 144 -13.17 -3.17 -13.06
CA SER A 144 -13.85 -1.94 -13.42
C SER A 144 -13.09 -0.72 -12.90
N ARG A 145 -13.44 0.47 -13.38
CA ARG A 145 -12.86 1.68 -12.81
C ARG A 145 -13.38 1.89 -11.40
N GLY A 146 -12.50 1.74 -10.43
CA GLY A 146 -12.80 1.87 -9.02
C GLY A 146 -12.43 3.24 -8.42
N ALA A 147 -12.33 3.27 -7.09
CA ALA A 147 -11.98 4.44 -6.31
C ALA A 147 -10.46 4.46 -6.08
N GLY A 148 -9.74 5.09 -6.95
CA GLY A 148 -8.29 5.30 -6.82
C GLY A 148 -7.81 6.25 -7.91
N THR A 149 -6.76 6.99 -7.60
CA THR A 149 -6.16 7.91 -8.58
C THR A 149 -4.65 7.73 -8.55
N VAL A 150 -4.08 7.50 -9.72
CA VAL A 150 -2.63 7.44 -9.92
C VAL A 150 -2.16 8.74 -10.54
N ARG A 151 -0.99 9.21 -10.13
CA ARG A 151 -0.25 10.28 -10.80
C ARG A 151 0.97 9.69 -11.50
N LEU A 152 1.19 10.15 -12.72
CA LEU A 152 2.37 9.85 -13.51
C LEU A 152 3.43 10.95 -13.35
N LYS A 153 4.68 10.65 -13.68
CA LYS A 153 5.81 11.59 -13.58
C LYS A 153 5.55 12.94 -14.27
N ALA A 154 4.92 12.92 -15.44
CA ALA A 154 4.59 14.16 -16.17
C ALA A 154 3.62 15.07 -15.39
N GLU A 155 2.64 14.47 -14.67
CA GLU A 155 1.71 15.21 -13.82
C GLU A 155 2.41 15.77 -12.59
N MET A 156 3.33 14.98 -11.99
CA MET A 156 4.15 15.42 -10.87
C MET A 156 5.07 16.58 -11.25
N LEU A 157 5.73 16.52 -12.42
CA LEU A 157 6.51 17.64 -12.95
C LEU A 157 5.65 18.90 -13.16
N ALA A 158 4.46 18.75 -13.73
CA ALA A 158 3.53 19.86 -13.89
C ALA A 158 3.06 20.45 -12.55
N ASN A 159 2.95 19.62 -11.50
CA ASN A 159 2.54 20.06 -10.18
C ASN A 159 3.59 20.91 -9.47
N LEU A 160 4.89 20.77 -9.77
CA LEU A 160 5.95 21.63 -9.22
C LEU A 160 5.68 23.12 -9.49
N GLY A 161 5.23 23.44 -10.70
CA GLY A 161 4.88 24.81 -11.06
C GLY A 161 3.48 25.24 -10.64
N LYS A 162 2.50 24.31 -10.72
CA LYS A 162 1.08 24.64 -10.47
C LYS A 162 0.74 24.60 -8.98
N LYS A 163 1.45 23.83 -8.17
CA LYS A 163 1.23 23.63 -6.71
C LYS A 163 -0.23 23.35 -6.33
N ARG A 164 -0.93 22.57 -7.16
CA ARG A 164 -2.35 22.23 -6.95
C ARG A 164 -2.55 21.15 -5.90
N GLU A 165 -1.58 20.26 -5.82
CA GLU A 165 -1.60 19.09 -4.91
C GLU A 165 -0.36 19.15 -4.02
N GLN A 166 -0.56 18.86 -2.73
CA GLN A 166 0.54 18.67 -1.79
C GLN A 166 1.15 17.30 -2.01
N VAL A 167 2.46 17.21 -2.09
CA VAL A 167 3.16 15.93 -2.20
C VAL A 167 3.63 15.52 -0.81
N VAL A 168 3.28 14.28 -0.38
CA VAL A 168 3.65 13.75 0.94
C VAL A 168 4.43 12.45 0.78
N ASP A 169 5.68 12.45 1.23
CA ASP A 169 6.60 11.32 1.13
C ASP A 169 6.58 10.47 2.40
N ALA A 170 6.31 9.16 2.23
CA ALA A 170 6.19 8.18 3.29
C ALA A 170 7.53 7.58 3.77
N ARG A 171 8.65 7.90 3.13
CA ARG A 171 9.98 7.37 3.49
C ARG A 171 10.42 7.87 4.87
N GLY A 172 11.35 7.12 5.48
CA GLY A 172 12.07 7.58 6.68
C GLY A 172 12.75 8.93 6.45
N ARG A 173 12.85 9.73 7.54
CA ARG A 173 13.35 11.10 7.46
C ARG A 173 14.75 11.20 6.85
N ALA A 174 15.68 10.34 7.27
CA ALA A 174 17.06 10.38 6.77
C ALA A 174 17.17 10.14 5.27
N ARG A 175 16.33 9.24 4.70
CA ARG A 175 16.26 9.05 3.24
C ARG A 175 15.61 10.23 2.54
N PHE A 176 14.59 10.84 3.14
CA PHE A 176 13.93 12.02 2.60
C PHE A 176 14.89 13.22 2.54
N THR A 177 15.62 13.49 3.63
CA THR A 177 16.57 14.62 3.70
C THR A 177 17.84 14.39 2.88
N GLY A 178 18.11 13.15 2.47
CA GLY A 178 19.33 12.78 1.77
C GLY A 178 20.54 12.58 2.71
N GLU A 179 20.31 12.48 4.02
CA GLU A 179 21.33 12.11 5.01
C GLU A 179 21.69 10.62 4.93
N GLU A 180 20.77 9.80 4.43
CA GLU A 180 20.96 8.36 4.18
C GLU A 180 20.83 8.10 2.68
N GLU A 181 21.77 7.33 2.13
CA GLU A 181 21.73 6.89 0.74
C GLU A 181 20.55 5.96 0.46
N GLU A 182 20.06 5.98 -0.77
CA GLU A 182 19.06 5.02 -1.22
C GLU A 182 19.67 3.63 -1.36
N PHE A 183 18.99 2.63 -0.76
CA PHE A 183 19.46 1.24 -0.83
C PHE A 183 19.39 0.64 -2.25
N ARG A 184 18.64 1.25 -3.17
CA ARG A 184 18.61 0.86 -4.59
C ARG A 184 19.68 1.62 -5.36
N PRO A 185 20.57 0.92 -6.08
CA PRO A 185 21.62 1.58 -6.88
C PRO A 185 21.05 2.53 -7.94
N GLY A 186 21.75 3.62 -8.19
CA GLY A 186 21.40 4.57 -9.25
C GLY A 186 20.33 5.60 -8.90
N LEU A 187 19.84 5.61 -7.66
CA LEU A 187 18.91 6.64 -7.19
C LEU A 187 19.66 7.80 -6.54
N ALA A 188 19.28 9.01 -6.86
CA ALA A 188 19.78 10.21 -6.17
C ALA A 188 19.29 10.24 -4.72
N ALA A 189 20.04 10.87 -3.83
CA ALA A 189 19.59 11.22 -2.48
C ALA A 189 18.60 12.41 -2.52
N GLY A 190 17.72 12.51 -1.51
CA GLY A 190 16.80 13.63 -1.34
C GLY A 190 15.34 13.30 -1.66
N HIS A 191 14.57 14.31 -2.07
CA HIS A 191 13.12 14.23 -2.25
C HIS A 191 12.61 15.10 -3.41
N ILE A 192 11.33 14.97 -3.74
CA ILE A 192 10.64 15.81 -4.72
C ILE A 192 10.53 17.24 -4.16
N PRO A 193 10.93 18.29 -4.90
CA PRO A 193 10.90 19.67 -4.41
C PRO A 193 9.53 20.08 -3.84
N GLY A 194 9.57 20.71 -2.66
CA GLY A 194 8.38 21.19 -1.95
C GLY A 194 7.48 20.09 -1.38
N SER A 195 7.93 18.83 -1.34
CA SER A 195 7.18 17.75 -0.68
C SER A 195 7.32 17.83 0.84
N ARG A 196 6.29 17.28 1.54
CA ARG A 196 6.28 17.08 2.98
C ARG A 196 6.74 15.66 3.31
N ASN A 197 7.32 15.46 4.49
CA ASN A 197 7.70 14.13 4.94
C ASN A 197 6.82 13.66 6.09
N LEU A 198 6.17 12.52 5.91
CA LEU A 198 5.45 11.82 6.96
C LEU A 198 5.81 10.34 6.90
N PRO A 199 6.82 9.90 7.66
CA PRO A 199 7.16 8.49 7.74
C PRO A 199 5.95 7.63 8.08
N PHE A 200 5.64 6.64 7.24
CA PHE A 200 4.41 5.84 7.36
C PHE A 200 4.24 5.18 8.73
N GLY A 201 5.34 4.82 9.41
CA GLY A 201 5.31 4.22 10.74
C GLY A 201 4.69 5.13 11.82
N LEU A 202 4.67 6.45 11.62
CA LEU A 202 4.02 7.38 12.56
C LEU A 202 2.47 7.28 12.56
N LEU A 203 1.90 6.60 11.57
CA LEU A 203 0.47 6.36 11.44
C LEU A 203 0.01 5.06 12.15
N LEU A 204 0.95 4.31 12.71
CA LEU A 204 0.72 3.02 13.32
C LEU A 204 1.01 3.04 14.82
N SER A 205 0.33 2.19 15.55
CA SER A 205 0.61 1.85 16.95
C SER A 205 1.65 0.73 17.02
N ASP A 206 2.18 0.47 18.22
CA ASP A 206 3.24 -0.53 18.44
C ASP A 206 2.80 -1.97 18.09
N ASP A 207 1.51 -2.27 18.16
CA ASP A 207 0.93 -3.55 17.76
C ASP A 207 0.66 -3.65 16.24
N GLY A 208 1.06 -2.64 15.48
CA GLY A 208 0.90 -2.57 14.03
C GLY A 208 -0.49 -2.16 13.54
N THR A 209 -1.40 -1.80 14.44
CA THR A 209 -2.72 -1.25 14.08
C THR A 209 -2.61 0.21 13.65
N PHE A 210 -3.56 0.67 12.84
CA PHE A 210 -3.66 2.08 12.52
C PHE A 210 -4.08 2.89 13.75
N ARG A 211 -3.49 4.07 13.93
CA ARG A 211 -3.90 5.02 14.96
C ARG A 211 -5.31 5.51 14.72
N ASP A 212 -5.96 6.02 15.76
CA ASP A 212 -7.29 6.60 15.66
C ASP A 212 -7.32 7.87 14.78
N ALA A 213 -8.50 8.29 14.38
CA ALA A 213 -8.70 9.45 13.50
C ALA A 213 -8.12 10.76 14.06
N LYS A 214 -8.09 10.93 15.38
CA LYS A 214 -7.52 12.12 16.03
C LYS A 214 -6.00 12.14 15.89
N ASP A 215 -5.37 11.02 16.17
CA ASP A 215 -3.90 10.87 16.09
C ASP A 215 -3.43 10.90 14.64
N LEU A 216 -4.19 10.31 13.70
CA LEU A 216 -3.90 10.44 12.27
C LEU A 216 -3.94 11.91 11.81
N ARG A 217 -5.00 12.67 12.17
CA ARG A 217 -5.08 14.12 11.84
C ARG A 217 -3.90 14.89 12.41
N ARG A 218 -3.51 14.58 13.66
CA ARG A 218 -2.36 15.22 14.30
C ARG A 218 -1.07 14.93 13.54
N ALA A 219 -0.82 13.68 13.15
CA ALA A 219 0.39 13.29 12.42
C ALA A 219 0.50 14.01 11.07
N PHE A 220 -0.59 14.10 10.30
CA PHE A 220 -0.60 14.87 9.05
C PHE A 220 -0.38 16.37 9.30
N GLY A 221 -1.01 16.96 10.33
CA GLY A 221 -0.85 18.36 10.69
C GLY A 221 0.57 18.70 11.13
N GLU A 222 1.21 17.85 11.95
CA GLU A 222 2.61 18.02 12.39
C GLU A 222 3.60 17.89 11.21
N ALA A 223 3.24 17.10 10.19
CA ALA A 223 3.99 17.04 8.93
C ALA A 223 3.73 18.24 8.00
N GLY A 224 2.92 19.22 8.41
CA GLY A 224 2.59 20.41 7.62
C GLY A 224 1.60 20.13 6.47
N VAL A 225 0.85 19.04 6.53
CA VAL A 225 -0.15 18.68 5.51
C VAL A 225 -1.49 19.34 5.84
N ASP A 226 -1.99 20.13 4.92
CA ASP A 226 -3.33 20.73 4.97
C ASP A 226 -4.35 19.75 4.43
N LEU A 227 -5.20 19.19 5.30
CA LEU A 227 -6.19 18.19 4.92
C LEU A 227 -7.34 18.74 4.06
N ASP A 228 -7.47 20.05 3.91
CA ASP A 228 -8.48 20.67 3.05
C ASP A 228 -8.00 20.80 1.59
N LYS A 229 -6.72 20.53 1.32
CA LYS A 229 -6.14 20.57 -0.03
C LYS A 229 -5.90 19.17 -0.60
N PRO A 230 -5.94 19.01 -1.93
CA PRO A 230 -5.60 17.74 -2.58
C PRO A 230 -4.19 17.25 -2.21
N VAL A 231 -4.04 15.94 -2.08
CA VAL A 231 -2.78 15.29 -1.67
C VAL A 231 -2.36 14.23 -2.69
N VAL A 232 -1.06 14.21 -2.99
CA VAL A 232 -0.42 13.08 -3.69
C VAL A 232 0.56 12.43 -2.73
N THR A 233 0.40 11.13 -2.50
CA THR A 233 1.33 10.35 -1.68
C THR A 233 2.42 9.74 -2.54
N THR A 234 3.64 9.69 -2.03
CA THR A 234 4.82 9.09 -2.67
C THR A 234 5.68 8.37 -1.64
N CYS A 235 6.60 7.52 -2.10
CA CYS A 235 7.62 6.89 -1.25
C CYS A 235 8.81 6.41 -2.09
N GLY A 236 9.39 5.26 -1.79
CA GLY A 236 10.43 4.62 -2.62
C GLY A 236 9.88 3.98 -3.90
N SER A 237 8.77 3.26 -3.82
CA SER A 237 8.21 2.43 -4.92
C SER A 237 6.67 2.33 -4.90
N GLY A 238 5.97 3.27 -4.28
CA GLY A 238 4.51 3.28 -4.20
C GLY A 238 3.91 2.36 -3.13
N VAL A 239 4.71 1.56 -2.42
CA VAL A 239 4.22 0.62 -1.40
C VAL A 239 3.80 1.36 -0.13
N THR A 240 4.73 2.01 0.56
CA THR A 240 4.42 2.73 1.81
C THR A 240 3.64 4.03 1.58
N ALA A 241 3.67 4.59 0.37
CA ALA A 241 2.78 5.68 -0.04
C ALA A 241 1.30 5.29 0.08
N ALA A 242 0.97 4.02 -0.18
CA ALA A 242 -0.38 3.51 -0.02
C ALA A 242 -0.84 3.47 1.45
N VAL A 243 0.08 3.38 2.42
CA VAL A 243 -0.26 3.48 3.86
C VAL A 243 -0.76 4.89 4.19
N LEU A 244 -0.09 5.93 3.67
CA LEU A 244 -0.55 7.31 3.84
C LEU A 244 -1.92 7.52 3.17
N LEU A 245 -2.07 7.01 1.94
CA LEU A 245 -3.33 7.09 1.20
C LEU A 245 -4.46 6.40 1.95
N PHE A 246 -4.22 5.21 2.49
CA PHE A 246 -5.19 4.49 3.31
C PHE A 246 -5.58 5.28 4.56
N ALA A 247 -4.60 5.84 5.28
CA ALA A 247 -4.88 6.68 6.45
C ALA A 247 -5.74 7.92 6.10
N LEU A 248 -5.51 8.54 4.93
CA LEU A 248 -6.34 9.64 4.42
C LEU A 248 -7.75 9.16 4.06
N ASP A 249 -7.91 7.97 3.47
CA ASP A 249 -9.24 7.35 3.25
C ASP A 249 -9.98 7.13 4.57
N ARG A 250 -9.30 6.67 5.63
CA ARG A 250 -9.86 6.54 7.00
C ARG A 250 -10.32 7.89 7.58
N LEU A 251 -9.68 8.98 7.21
CA LEU A 251 -10.10 10.33 7.58
C LEU A 251 -11.25 10.89 6.70
N GLY A 252 -11.73 10.11 5.73
CA GLY A 252 -12.78 10.50 4.80
C GLY A 252 -12.32 11.38 3.64
N LYS A 253 -10.99 11.58 3.47
CA LYS A 253 -10.45 12.39 2.40
C LYS A 253 -10.50 11.64 1.06
N ARG A 254 -11.08 12.26 0.03
CA ARG A 254 -11.33 11.62 -1.28
C ARG A 254 -10.44 12.15 -2.41
N ASP A 255 -9.96 13.38 -2.32
CA ASP A 255 -9.06 14.04 -3.27
C ASP A 255 -7.60 13.67 -2.99
N VAL A 256 -7.32 12.36 -3.04
CA VAL A 256 -6.01 11.78 -2.81
C VAL A 256 -5.60 10.96 -4.03
N ALA A 257 -4.34 11.13 -4.44
CA ALA A 257 -3.70 10.34 -5.49
C ALA A 257 -2.41 9.68 -4.98
N LEU A 258 -1.97 8.64 -5.66
CA LEU A 258 -0.69 8.00 -5.42
C LEU A 258 0.22 8.22 -6.63
N TYR A 259 1.42 8.74 -6.41
CA TYR A 259 2.46 8.77 -7.44
C TYR A 259 3.11 7.39 -7.53
N ASP A 260 2.73 6.65 -8.58
CA ASP A 260 3.07 5.25 -8.72
C ASP A 260 4.58 5.01 -8.91
N GLY A 261 5.22 5.80 -9.76
CA GLY A 261 6.67 5.72 -10.00
C GLY A 261 7.50 6.03 -8.77
N SER A 262 6.97 6.89 -7.89
CA SER A 262 7.63 7.26 -6.63
C SER A 262 9.11 7.63 -6.82
N TRP A 263 9.95 7.47 -5.81
CA TRP A 263 11.36 7.80 -5.90
C TRP A 263 12.15 6.89 -6.86
N SER A 264 11.68 5.64 -7.06
CA SER A 264 12.29 4.71 -8.01
C SER A 264 12.28 5.23 -9.45
N GLU A 265 11.29 6.04 -9.81
CA GLU A 265 11.22 6.71 -11.11
C GLU A 265 11.82 8.12 -11.04
N TRP A 266 11.44 8.90 -10.03
CA TRP A 266 11.87 10.31 -9.91
C TRP A 266 13.35 10.43 -9.59
N GLY A 267 13.84 9.69 -8.61
CA GLY A 267 15.24 9.70 -8.17
C GLY A 267 16.21 9.13 -9.20
N ALA A 268 15.73 8.23 -10.06
CA ALA A 268 16.51 7.63 -11.12
C ALA A 268 16.71 8.56 -12.36
N ASP A 269 15.76 9.46 -12.60
CA ASP A 269 15.79 10.33 -13.78
C ASP A 269 16.66 11.57 -13.50
N PRO A 270 17.83 11.76 -14.17
CA PRO A 270 18.66 12.95 -13.97
C PRO A 270 17.97 14.25 -14.38
N GLY A 271 16.93 14.18 -15.20
CA GLY A 271 16.14 15.34 -15.65
C GLY A 271 15.12 15.86 -14.64
N THR A 272 14.80 15.10 -13.58
CA THR A 272 13.89 15.57 -12.54
C THR A 272 14.62 16.40 -11.48
N PRO A 273 14.06 17.52 -11.00
CA PRO A 273 14.64 18.28 -9.90
C PRO A 273 14.54 17.51 -8.57
N LYS A 274 15.53 17.69 -7.71
CA LYS A 274 15.61 17.07 -6.39
C LYS A 274 16.02 18.12 -5.36
N GLU A 275 15.51 17.97 -4.15
CA GLU A 275 15.91 18.73 -2.97
C GLU A 275 16.49 17.80 -1.91
N THR A 276 17.35 18.35 -1.07
CA THR A 276 17.90 17.71 0.13
C THR A 276 17.68 18.61 1.34
N GLY A 277 17.78 18.04 2.53
CA GLY A 277 17.48 18.75 3.77
C GLY A 277 16.03 18.54 4.25
N PRO A 278 15.60 19.24 5.32
CA PRO A 278 14.24 19.14 5.83
C PRO A 278 13.23 19.70 4.82
N ALA A 279 11.97 19.28 4.95
CA ALA A 279 10.85 19.90 4.23
C ALA A 279 10.69 21.37 4.67
N ASP A 280 10.48 22.27 3.72
CA ASP A 280 10.20 23.70 3.96
C ASP A 280 8.77 23.91 4.54
#